data_ffc78e11088f68b4797271c671c42810
#
_entry.id   ffc78e11088f68b4797271c671c42810
#
_cell.length_a   1.000
_cell.length_b   1.000
_cell.length_c   1.000
_cell.angle_alpha   90.00
_cell.angle_beta   90.00
_cell.angle_gamma   90.00
#
_symmetry.space_group_name_H-M   'P 1'
#
loop_
_entity.id
_entity.type
_entity.pdbx_description
1 polymer ?
#
loop_
_entity_poly.entity_id
_entity_poly.type
_entity_poly.pdbx_seq_one_letter_code
_entity_poly.pdbx_strand_id
1 'polypeptide(L)'
;MISNRFFKNFLNLNRIPSFSVSILFFFVLISFCKKENSASNLSLEQGKSDKESKSVITNNLSQSKPNVIWIVIDSLRGDIIGNYNVTPNLELFAKEGIQFQYHLVNAAWTRPSTLVFFTGKYASANPVNFWDYPTTKSEVQAFYRSEKKPLPKVLKDLEYNTVMVGNNPFLTDKYGLGVDVGFDELYDYSNYSEDTKKITKKTLEVLEEISSKENPFFLFLNYNDPHKPYTPPLGFTNRIQTKEILDERKLNYLGEVAFVDEELGKVFESIKTKGLWENSLILITADHGEVMHSSHAISPFTGTNTYYGHGQDLFLENIHVPLLIKLPKSNLQKAVQSLTRSIDLYPTVLDYIGIPIPKSIHGLSLRPIIDGEETNKRTYYGETRFTQGYGEGKEFLLQRSYRFHELGKFWQGSVGNEFYLYFDTTTDPNQERPIRINHMGSIGELKLNAVLEKKIERFWKQIRSMEPKLPLYHLWVNPDLGDTEIQISVPSGIIRLANLPSNVLAEEKGRSVKLQTKEKVPFQISFEVYPDVSFPEFKIWMGKKQVAKSEIHIGYFGVNLSACSKDCDLLYESQSFRPIIHPETKVHFWKEGGQKKSYENKQELGTDALDILKKQGYVQ
;
A
#
# COMPACT_ATOMS: atom_id res chain seq x y z
N MET A 1 54.10 -24.88 0.89
CA MET A 1 54.56 -25.96 1.85
C MET A 1 53.42 -26.24 2.80
N ILE A 2 53.03 -27.52 2.87
CA ILE A 2 52.23 -28.16 3.94
C ILE A 2 50.75 -27.78 3.94
N SER A 3 49.77 -28.66 3.91
CA SER A 3 49.64 -30.07 3.47
C SER A 3 48.14 -30.42 3.61
N ASN A 4 47.65 -31.11 2.58
CA ASN A 4 46.49 -31.98 2.64
C ASN A 4 46.34 -32.79 3.92
N ARG A 5 45.13 -32.85 4.46
CA ARG A 5 44.53 -34.04 5.08
C ARG A 5 43.14 -33.68 5.63
N PHE A 6 42.05 -34.15 5.02
CA PHE A 6 40.94 -34.85 5.62
C PHE A 6 39.87 -35.14 4.57
N PHE A 7 40.22 -36.12 3.72
CA PHE A 7 39.19 -36.90 3.01
C PHE A 7 39.45 -38.35 3.41
N LYS A 8 38.50 -38.99 4.06
CA LYS A 8 38.19 -40.43 4.05
C LYS A 8 37.45 -40.79 5.33
N ASN A 9 36.25 -41.14 5.15
CA ASN A 9 35.51 -42.27 5.73
C ASN A 9 34.04 -41.92 5.84
N PHE A 10 33.25 -42.52 4.97
CA PHE A 10 32.17 -43.43 5.32
C PHE A 10 31.46 -43.86 4.04
N LEU A 11 32.04 -44.87 3.39
CA LEU A 11 31.28 -45.84 2.60
C LEU A 11 31.33 -47.15 3.39
N ASN A 12 30.20 -47.68 3.80
CA ASN A 12 29.98 -49.09 3.90
C ASN A 12 28.50 -49.40 3.72
N LEU A 13 28.30 -50.16 2.70
CA LEU A 13 27.10 -50.80 2.21
C LEU A 13 26.68 -52.03 3.06
N ASN A 14 25.45 -52.40 2.88
CA ASN A 14 24.82 -53.71 2.98
C ASN A 14 23.95 -53.99 4.21
N ARG A 15 22.63 -53.98 3.99
CA ARG A 15 21.80 -55.18 3.87
C ARG A 15 20.33 -54.82 3.85
N ILE A 16 19.68 -55.20 2.76
CA ILE A 16 18.22 -55.34 2.65
C ILE A 16 17.83 -56.68 3.26
N PRO A 17 16.65 -56.77 3.89
CA PRO A 17 15.71 -57.78 3.44
C PRO A 17 14.32 -57.21 3.14
N SER A 18 13.82 -57.70 2.07
CA SER A 18 12.46 -57.67 1.55
C SER A 18 11.39 -58.03 2.60
N PHE A 19 10.31 -57.27 2.69
CA PHE A 19 8.99 -57.81 3.05
C PHE A 19 7.87 -57.09 2.32
N SER A 20 6.96 -57.92 1.93
CA SER A 20 5.79 -57.86 1.09
C SER A 20 4.84 -56.67 1.22
N VAL A 21 4.31 -56.34 0.09
CA VAL A 21 3.05 -55.65 -0.27
C VAL A 21 1.87 -56.08 0.62
N SER A 22 1.16 -55.11 1.17
CA SER A 22 -0.26 -55.23 1.47
C SER A 22 -0.94 -53.91 1.23
N ILE A 23 -1.67 -53.87 0.15
CA ILE A 23 -2.66 -52.84 -0.22
C ILE A 23 -3.83 -52.95 0.75
N LEU A 24 -4.13 -51.91 1.49
CA LEU A 24 -5.39 -51.79 2.21
C LEU A 24 -6.18 -50.61 1.66
N PHE A 25 -7.17 -50.93 0.83
CA PHE A 25 -8.24 -50.03 0.42
C PHE A 25 -9.16 -49.78 1.62
N PHE A 26 -9.28 -48.50 2.03
CA PHE A 26 -10.38 -48.10 2.90
C PHE A 26 -11.49 -47.49 2.06
N PHE A 27 -12.54 -48.28 1.83
CA PHE A 27 -13.85 -47.80 1.39
C PHE A 27 -14.58 -47.22 2.62
N VAL A 28 -14.95 -45.94 2.57
CA VAL A 28 -15.94 -45.38 3.49
C VAL A 28 -17.31 -45.56 2.88
N LEU A 29 -18.08 -46.48 3.43
CA LEU A 29 -19.48 -46.70 3.17
C LEU A 29 -20.32 -45.57 3.79
N ILE A 30 -21.04 -44.85 2.94
CA ILE A 30 -22.16 -44.02 3.38
C ILE A 30 -23.37 -44.95 3.60
N SER A 31 -23.75 -45.14 4.86
CA SER A 31 -25.00 -45.81 5.22
C SER A 31 -26.16 -44.83 5.12
N PHE A 32 -27.02 -45.05 4.13
CA PHE A 32 -28.38 -44.52 4.13
C PHE A 32 -29.23 -45.41 5.04
N CYS A 33 -29.74 -44.83 6.12
CA CYS A 33 -30.85 -45.41 6.87
C CYS A 33 -32.15 -44.74 6.46
N LYS A 34 -32.95 -45.44 5.66
CA LYS A 34 -34.40 -45.21 5.57
C LYS A 34 -35.04 -45.70 6.87
N LYS A 35 -35.90 -44.89 7.46
CA LYS A 35 -36.93 -45.38 8.37
C LYS A 35 -38.26 -44.74 8.01
N GLU A 36 -39.21 -45.60 7.76
CA GLU A 36 -40.60 -45.31 7.39
C GLU A 36 -41.43 -44.82 8.60
N ASN A 37 -42.34 -43.94 8.27
CA ASN A 37 -43.59 -43.56 8.82
C ASN A 37 -44.07 -44.15 10.16
N SER A 38 -44.37 -43.25 11.08
CA SER A 38 -45.62 -43.31 11.83
C SER A 38 -46.13 -41.88 12.06
N ALA A 39 -47.30 -41.60 11.50
CA ALA A 39 -48.01 -40.36 11.64
C ALA A 39 -48.68 -40.31 13.05
N SER A 40 -48.45 -39.22 13.80
CA SER A 40 -49.47 -38.74 14.76
C SER A 40 -49.13 -37.28 15.10
N ASN A 41 -50.04 -36.40 14.69
CA ASN A 41 -50.46 -35.13 15.28
C ASN A 41 -49.45 -34.35 16.14
N LEU A 42 -48.87 -33.28 15.57
CA LEU A 42 -48.58 -32.02 16.27
C LEU A 42 -48.55 -30.88 15.24
N SER A 43 -49.73 -30.46 14.82
CA SER A 43 -49.93 -29.17 14.18
C SER A 43 -50.14 -28.15 15.30
N LEU A 44 -49.53 -26.97 15.18
CA LEU A 44 -49.65 -25.74 16.01
C LEU A 44 -48.46 -25.49 16.96
N GLU A 45 -47.31 -25.10 16.38
CA GLU A 45 -46.39 -24.14 17.07
C GLU A 45 -45.29 -23.54 16.15
N GLN A 46 -45.31 -23.85 14.82
CA GLN A 46 -44.30 -23.24 13.89
C GLN A 46 -44.66 -21.83 13.37
N GLY A 47 -45.78 -21.26 13.80
CA GLY A 47 -46.26 -19.96 13.31
C GLY A 47 -45.82 -18.73 14.14
N LYS A 48 -45.23 -18.91 15.34
CA LYS A 48 -44.84 -17.79 16.18
C LYS A 48 -43.34 -17.47 16.17
N SER A 49 -42.48 -18.44 15.91
CA SER A 49 -41.01 -18.23 15.88
C SER A 49 -40.53 -17.43 14.65
N ASP A 50 -41.14 -17.65 13.48
CA ASP A 50 -40.76 -16.95 12.26
C ASP A 50 -41.30 -15.50 12.17
N LYS A 51 -42.35 -15.17 12.96
CA LYS A 51 -42.82 -13.80 13.02
C LYS A 51 -42.03 -12.94 14.01
N GLU A 52 -41.50 -13.50 15.09
CA GLU A 52 -40.62 -12.78 16.01
C GLU A 52 -39.21 -12.58 15.42
N SER A 53 -38.64 -13.55 14.71
CA SER A 53 -37.36 -13.37 14.01
C SER A 53 -37.47 -12.41 12.82
N LYS A 54 -38.60 -12.39 12.10
CA LYS A 54 -38.83 -11.37 11.05
C LYS A 54 -39.15 -9.98 11.64
N SER A 55 -39.80 -9.88 12.79
CA SER A 55 -40.07 -8.58 13.42
C SER A 55 -38.81 -7.98 14.07
N VAL A 56 -37.90 -8.80 14.58
CA VAL A 56 -36.59 -8.34 15.10
C VAL A 56 -35.65 -7.91 13.96
N ILE A 57 -35.68 -8.59 12.81
CA ILE A 57 -34.88 -8.18 11.63
C ILE A 57 -35.48 -6.92 10.99
N THR A 58 -36.82 -6.76 10.96
CA THR A 58 -37.45 -5.56 10.38
C THR A 58 -37.39 -4.34 11.30
N ASN A 59 -37.34 -4.51 12.62
CA ASN A 59 -37.20 -3.38 13.55
C ASN A 59 -35.76 -2.82 13.61
N ASN A 60 -34.73 -3.56 13.19
CA ASN A 60 -33.36 -3.04 13.07
C ASN A 60 -33.09 -2.35 11.71
N LEU A 61 -33.99 -2.42 10.75
CA LEU A 61 -33.84 -1.79 9.43
C LEU A 61 -34.38 -0.33 9.36
N SER A 62 -34.93 0.20 10.44
CA SER A 62 -35.51 1.57 10.48
C SER A 62 -34.60 2.66 11.08
N GLN A 63 -33.38 2.34 11.51
CA GLN A 63 -32.42 3.38 11.84
C GLN A 63 -31.76 3.89 10.56
N SER A 64 -31.99 5.15 10.21
CA SER A 64 -31.31 5.80 9.10
C SER A 64 -29.79 5.65 9.26
N LYS A 65 -29.13 5.15 8.23
CA LYS A 65 -27.66 5.05 8.20
C LYS A 65 -27.06 6.43 8.46
N PRO A 66 -25.97 6.54 9.23
CA PRO A 66 -25.33 7.83 9.45
C PRO A 66 -24.68 8.35 8.18
N ASN A 67 -24.57 9.66 8.06
CA ASN A 67 -23.70 10.28 7.06
C ASN A 67 -22.24 9.98 7.39
N VAL A 68 -21.39 10.01 6.38
CA VAL A 68 -19.93 9.88 6.54
C VAL A 68 -19.27 11.13 5.97
N ILE A 69 -18.51 11.84 6.80
CA ILE A 69 -17.70 12.98 6.41
C ILE A 69 -16.26 12.62 6.71
N TRP A 70 -15.41 12.60 5.67
CA TRP A 70 -14.00 12.25 5.82
C TRP A 70 -13.14 13.39 5.29
N ILE A 71 -12.38 14.02 6.19
CA ILE A 71 -11.51 15.16 5.91
C ILE A 71 -10.07 14.68 5.97
N VAL A 72 -9.31 14.92 4.91
CA VAL A 72 -7.88 14.67 4.82
C VAL A 72 -7.16 16.00 4.59
N ILE A 73 -6.19 16.29 5.45
CA ILE A 73 -5.32 17.46 5.35
C ILE A 73 -3.94 16.94 4.94
N ASP A 74 -3.52 17.25 3.72
CA ASP A 74 -2.27 16.75 3.16
C ASP A 74 -1.07 17.20 4.01
N SER A 75 -0.10 16.32 4.19
CA SER A 75 1.15 16.60 4.89
C SER A 75 1.02 17.06 6.36
N LEU A 76 -0.16 16.92 7.01
CA LEU A 76 -0.34 17.36 8.39
C LEU A 76 0.26 16.38 9.39
N ARG A 77 1.30 16.82 10.09
CA ARG A 77 1.98 16.03 11.14
C ARG A 77 1.11 15.92 12.41
N GLY A 78 1.19 14.77 13.07
CA GLY A 78 0.44 14.49 14.30
C GLY A 78 0.88 15.34 15.53
N ASP A 79 2.12 15.81 15.52
CA ASP A 79 2.67 16.64 16.60
C ASP A 79 2.29 18.14 16.50
N ILE A 80 1.53 18.53 15.49
CA ILE A 80 1.09 19.93 15.32
C ILE A 80 -0.19 20.23 16.11
N ILE A 81 -1.11 19.26 16.24
CA ILE A 81 -2.38 19.46 16.94
C ILE A 81 -2.12 19.85 18.40
N GLY A 82 -2.64 21.00 18.81
CA GLY A 82 -2.45 21.55 20.16
C GLY A 82 -1.11 22.21 20.41
N ASN A 83 -0.25 22.31 19.37
CA ASN A 83 1.02 23.00 19.44
C ASN A 83 1.02 24.24 18.53
N TYR A 84 1.92 25.18 18.78
CA TYR A 84 2.14 26.40 17.99
C TYR A 84 0.94 27.36 17.89
N ASN A 85 -0.21 27.07 18.54
CA ASN A 85 -1.46 27.85 18.45
C ASN A 85 -2.00 28.00 17.01
N VAL A 86 -1.88 26.94 16.21
CA VAL A 86 -2.27 26.95 14.78
C VAL A 86 -3.49 26.07 14.47
N THR A 87 -4.02 25.31 15.45
CA THR A 87 -5.12 24.35 15.27
C THR A 87 -6.29 24.52 16.23
N PRO A 88 -6.76 25.75 16.56
CA PRO A 88 -7.78 25.95 17.55
C PRO A 88 -9.13 25.28 17.21
N ASN A 89 -9.53 25.21 15.93
CA ASN A 89 -10.76 24.57 15.51
C ASN A 89 -10.67 23.04 15.58
N LEU A 90 -9.54 22.46 15.19
CA LEU A 90 -9.26 21.02 15.33
C LEU A 90 -9.19 20.61 16.81
N GLU A 91 -8.64 21.47 17.68
CA GLU A 91 -8.62 21.24 19.13
C GLU A 91 -10.03 21.28 19.75
N LEU A 92 -10.88 22.20 19.28
CA LEU A 92 -12.29 22.22 19.67
C LEU A 92 -13.01 20.96 19.21
N PHE A 93 -12.79 20.54 17.96
CA PHE A 93 -13.32 19.28 17.44
C PHE A 93 -12.88 18.08 18.29
N ALA A 94 -11.59 18.02 18.66
CA ALA A 94 -11.03 16.96 19.49
C ALA A 94 -11.70 16.89 20.88
N LYS A 95 -12.12 18.03 21.45
CA LYS A 95 -12.86 18.11 22.72
C LYS A 95 -14.31 17.63 22.59
N GLU A 96 -14.87 17.62 21.38
CA GLU A 96 -16.23 17.13 21.10
C GLU A 96 -16.27 15.68 20.57
N GLY A 97 -15.11 15.02 20.44
CA GLY A 97 -14.97 13.70 19.86
C GLY A 97 -13.88 12.85 20.50
N ILE A 98 -13.31 11.98 19.69
CA ILE A 98 -12.26 11.04 20.08
C ILE A 98 -10.97 11.46 19.41
N GLN A 99 -9.92 11.67 20.19
CA GLN A 99 -8.59 11.95 19.71
C GLN A 99 -7.70 10.71 19.87
N PHE A 100 -7.10 10.26 18.78
CA PHE A 100 -6.12 9.17 18.79
C PHE A 100 -4.71 9.76 18.86
N GLN A 101 -4.04 9.54 19.98
CA GLN A 101 -2.72 10.14 20.27
C GLN A 101 -1.58 9.49 19.48
N TYR A 102 -1.80 8.31 18.93
CA TYR A 102 -0.79 7.55 18.22
C TYR A 102 -1.38 6.84 17.00
N HIS A 103 -1.62 7.64 15.97
CA HIS A 103 -2.13 7.16 14.68
C HIS A 103 -1.05 7.22 13.61
N LEU A 104 -0.80 6.07 12.97
CA LEU A 104 0.27 5.93 11.98
C LEU A 104 -0.32 5.61 10.60
N VAL A 105 0.12 6.33 9.58
CA VAL A 105 -0.21 5.99 8.19
C VAL A 105 0.69 4.86 7.70
N ASN A 106 0.15 3.98 6.83
CA ASN A 106 0.87 2.81 6.34
C ASN A 106 1.70 3.08 5.08
N ALA A 107 1.66 4.30 4.59
CA ALA A 107 2.47 4.82 3.50
C ALA A 107 2.76 6.31 3.72
N ALA A 108 3.88 6.81 3.22
CA ALA A 108 4.36 8.14 3.58
C ALA A 108 4.25 9.18 2.45
N TRP A 109 3.26 9.03 1.55
CA TRP A 109 2.88 10.03 0.55
C TRP A 109 1.50 9.73 -0.03
N THR A 110 0.88 10.71 -0.66
CA THR A 110 -0.54 10.76 -1.00
C THR A 110 -1.05 9.53 -1.75
N ARG A 111 -0.41 9.18 -2.87
CA ARG A 111 -0.94 8.14 -3.76
C ARG A 111 -1.08 6.75 -3.11
N PRO A 112 -0.05 6.17 -2.48
CA PRO A 112 -0.21 4.90 -1.78
C PRO A 112 -1.05 5.01 -0.50
N SER A 113 -0.99 6.14 0.21
CA SER A 113 -1.80 6.35 1.41
C SER A 113 -3.29 6.34 1.09
N THR A 114 -3.68 7.01 0.01
CA THR A 114 -5.07 7.02 -0.49
C THR A 114 -5.55 5.62 -0.87
N LEU A 115 -4.71 4.83 -1.55
CA LEU A 115 -5.01 3.42 -1.82
C LEU A 115 -5.24 2.63 -0.53
N VAL A 116 -4.40 2.83 0.49
CA VAL A 116 -4.50 2.13 1.77
C VAL A 116 -5.82 2.45 2.46
N PHE A 117 -6.15 3.70 2.66
CA PHE A 117 -7.36 4.03 3.43
C PHE A 117 -8.65 3.84 2.64
N PHE A 118 -8.65 3.92 1.30
CA PHE A 118 -9.85 3.62 0.51
C PHE A 118 -10.07 2.14 0.23
N THR A 119 -9.07 1.28 0.43
CA THR A 119 -9.21 -0.17 0.17
C THR A 119 -9.12 -1.03 1.42
N GLY A 120 -8.66 -0.49 2.55
CA GLY A 120 -8.37 -1.25 3.76
C GLY A 120 -7.24 -2.28 3.58
N LYS A 121 -6.34 -2.06 2.60
CA LYS A 121 -5.23 -2.95 2.25
C LYS A 121 -3.93 -2.20 2.15
N TYR A 122 -2.83 -2.90 2.44
CA TYR A 122 -1.50 -2.34 2.19
C TYR A 122 -1.34 -2.00 0.70
N ALA A 123 -0.54 -0.99 0.40
CA ALA A 123 -0.36 -0.49 -0.96
C ALA A 123 0.11 -1.60 -1.92
N SER A 124 1.04 -2.45 -1.47
CA SER A 124 1.56 -3.58 -2.23
C SER A 124 0.54 -4.68 -2.53
N ALA A 125 -0.54 -4.75 -1.77
CA ALA A 125 -1.62 -5.70 -2.01
C ALA A 125 -2.63 -5.22 -3.08
N ASN A 126 -2.45 -4.01 -3.60
CA ASN A 126 -3.21 -3.47 -4.71
C ASN A 126 -2.44 -3.66 -6.03
N PRO A 127 -3.13 -3.91 -7.14
CA PRO A 127 -2.48 -4.13 -8.45
C PRO A 127 -2.08 -2.81 -9.13
N VAL A 128 -1.55 -1.85 -8.37
CA VAL A 128 -1.15 -0.51 -8.83
C VAL A 128 0.27 -0.24 -8.37
N ASN A 129 1.12 0.15 -9.30
CA ASN A 129 2.44 0.65 -8.98
C ASN A 129 2.33 2.07 -8.43
N PHE A 130 2.49 2.23 -7.14
CA PHE A 130 2.30 3.50 -6.45
C PHE A 130 3.51 4.43 -6.45
N TRP A 131 4.63 4.05 -7.03
CA TRP A 131 5.80 4.93 -7.15
C TRP A 131 6.07 5.44 -8.56
N ASP A 132 5.44 4.84 -9.57
CA ASP A 132 5.48 5.34 -10.93
C ASP A 132 4.16 6.01 -11.29
N TYR A 133 4.22 7.09 -11.99
CA TYR A 133 3.08 7.70 -12.64
C TYR A 133 3.44 8.06 -14.10
N PRO A 134 2.48 8.07 -14.99
CA PRO A 134 1.07 7.80 -14.76
C PRO A 134 0.79 6.34 -14.43
N THR A 135 -0.33 6.08 -13.76
CA THR A 135 -0.89 4.74 -13.67
C THR A 135 -1.24 4.27 -15.07
N THR A 136 -0.84 3.06 -15.44
CA THR A 136 -1.13 2.51 -16.76
C THR A 136 -2.57 2.04 -16.88
N LYS A 137 -3.11 1.96 -18.11
CA LYS A 137 -4.44 1.38 -18.34
C LYS A 137 -4.57 -0.04 -17.75
N SER A 138 -3.53 -0.85 -17.87
CA SER A 138 -3.50 -2.20 -17.31
C SER A 138 -3.64 -2.22 -15.80
N GLU A 139 -2.98 -1.29 -15.10
CA GLU A 139 -3.10 -1.15 -13.64
C GLU A 139 -4.50 -0.69 -13.24
N VAL A 140 -5.05 0.32 -13.92
CA VAL A 140 -6.41 0.82 -13.68
C VAL A 140 -7.43 -0.30 -13.88
N GLN A 141 -7.33 -1.06 -14.98
CA GLN A 141 -8.22 -2.19 -15.23
C GLN A 141 -8.05 -3.32 -14.21
N ALA A 142 -6.81 -3.64 -13.81
CA ALA A 142 -6.56 -4.63 -12.78
C ALA A 142 -7.14 -4.20 -11.43
N PHE A 143 -7.07 -2.91 -11.11
CA PHE A 143 -7.67 -2.34 -9.91
C PHE A 143 -9.21 -2.46 -9.94
N TYR A 144 -9.85 -2.10 -11.06
CA TYR A 144 -11.31 -2.19 -11.20
C TYR A 144 -11.85 -3.62 -11.28
N ARG A 145 -11.10 -4.55 -11.86
CA ARG A 145 -11.47 -5.98 -11.91
C ARG A 145 -11.21 -6.70 -10.59
N SER A 146 -10.37 -6.12 -9.75
CA SER A 146 -10.20 -6.69 -8.42
C SER A 146 -11.57 -6.64 -7.72
N GLU A 147 -11.98 -7.73 -7.04
CA GLU A 147 -13.22 -7.78 -6.25
C GLU A 147 -13.25 -6.76 -5.11
N LYS A 148 -12.28 -5.88 -5.09
CA LYS A 148 -11.93 -4.95 -4.02
C LYS A 148 -12.40 -3.58 -4.42
N LYS A 149 -13.62 -3.26 -4.01
CA LYS A 149 -14.18 -1.95 -4.29
C LYS A 149 -13.60 -0.91 -3.34
N PRO A 150 -13.14 0.25 -3.83
CA PRO A 150 -12.80 1.38 -2.97
C PRO A 150 -14.03 1.86 -2.19
N LEU A 151 -13.80 2.45 -1.02
CA LEU A 151 -14.87 2.85 -0.12
C LEU A 151 -15.97 3.69 -0.78
N PRO A 152 -15.66 4.71 -1.63
CA PRO A 152 -16.71 5.47 -2.30
C PRO A 152 -17.64 4.59 -3.13
N LYS A 153 -17.08 3.60 -3.84
CA LYS A 153 -17.89 2.66 -4.62
C LYS A 153 -18.77 1.76 -3.75
N VAL A 154 -18.27 1.32 -2.60
CA VAL A 154 -19.06 0.53 -1.64
C VAL A 154 -20.21 1.38 -1.11
N LEU A 155 -19.95 2.63 -0.73
CA LEU A 155 -20.97 3.53 -0.19
C LEU A 155 -22.02 3.90 -1.26
N LYS A 156 -21.58 4.16 -2.50
CA LYS A 156 -22.49 4.35 -3.64
C LYS A 156 -23.41 3.15 -3.86
N ASP A 157 -22.86 1.93 -3.84
CA ASP A 157 -23.66 0.69 -3.98
C ASP A 157 -24.65 0.50 -2.82
N LEU A 158 -24.47 1.21 -1.70
CA LEU A 158 -25.35 1.26 -0.53
C LEU A 158 -26.29 2.48 -0.55
N GLU A 159 -26.42 3.14 -1.71
CA GLU A 159 -27.29 4.28 -1.95
C GLU A 159 -26.91 5.57 -1.20
N TYR A 160 -25.62 5.72 -0.83
CA TYR A 160 -25.11 7.01 -0.37
C TYR A 160 -24.97 7.98 -1.54
N ASN A 161 -25.33 9.25 -1.35
CA ASN A 161 -24.88 10.34 -2.23
C ASN A 161 -23.38 10.57 -1.98
N THR A 162 -22.54 10.30 -2.96
CA THR A 162 -21.09 10.31 -2.79
C THR A 162 -20.47 11.52 -3.46
N VAL A 163 -19.84 12.40 -2.69
CA VAL A 163 -19.27 13.66 -3.17
C VAL A 163 -17.82 13.79 -2.72
N MET A 164 -16.95 14.20 -3.63
CA MET A 164 -15.57 14.57 -3.34
C MET A 164 -15.32 16.04 -3.69
N VAL A 165 -14.67 16.77 -2.78
CA VAL A 165 -14.15 18.12 -3.01
C VAL A 165 -12.67 18.13 -2.61
N GLY A 166 -11.78 18.47 -3.53
CA GLY A 166 -10.35 18.46 -3.23
C GLY A 166 -9.48 19.09 -4.31
N ASN A 167 -8.20 19.24 -4.01
CA ASN A 167 -7.21 19.82 -4.92
C ASN A 167 -5.92 18.99 -5.06
N ASN A 168 -5.95 17.72 -4.66
CA ASN A 168 -4.81 16.84 -4.87
C ASN A 168 -4.95 16.05 -6.19
N PRO A 169 -3.98 16.16 -7.12
CA PRO A 169 -4.08 15.55 -8.44
C PRO A 169 -4.04 14.02 -8.44
N PHE A 170 -3.55 13.40 -7.37
CA PHE A 170 -3.49 11.95 -7.24
C PHE A 170 -4.81 11.29 -6.81
N LEU A 171 -5.83 12.10 -6.49
CA LEU A 171 -7.14 11.59 -6.06
C LEU A 171 -8.10 11.33 -7.22
N THR A 172 -7.77 11.74 -8.45
CA THR A 172 -8.66 11.66 -9.61
C THR A 172 -8.09 10.76 -10.70
N ASP A 173 -8.96 10.23 -11.57
CA ASP A 173 -8.58 9.44 -12.74
C ASP A 173 -7.88 10.27 -13.82
N LYS A 174 -8.03 11.60 -13.75
CA LYS A 174 -7.32 12.54 -14.61
C LYS A 174 -5.81 12.29 -14.66
N TYR A 175 -5.25 11.86 -13.54
CA TYR A 175 -3.85 11.47 -13.41
C TYR A 175 -3.66 9.95 -13.25
N GLY A 176 -4.72 9.17 -13.50
CA GLY A 176 -4.67 7.74 -13.66
C GLY A 176 -4.62 6.93 -12.36
N LEU A 177 -5.10 7.47 -11.22
CA LEU A 177 -5.11 6.71 -9.97
C LEU A 177 -6.31 5.78 -9.80
N GLY A 178 -7.50 6.22 -10.23
CA GLY A 178 -8.72 5.42 -10.19
C GLY A 178 -9.37 5.22 -8.82
N VAL A 179 -8.93 5.93 -7.79
CA VAL A 179 -9.53 5.86 -6.43
C VAL A 179 -10.81 6.68 -6.31
N ASP A 180 -11.08 7.55 -7.26
CA ASP A 180 -12.30 8.35 -7.42
C ASP A 180 -13.51 7.55 -7.91
N VAL A 181 -13.32 6.28 -8.23
CA VAL A 181 -14.41 5.39 -8.60
C VAL A 181 -15.43 5.24 -7.47
N GLY A 182 -16.64 5.62 -7.77
CA GLY A 182 -17.76 5.54 -6.85
C GLY A 182 -18.24 6.89 -6.33
N PHE A 183 -17.58 7.99 -6.65
CA PHE A 183 -18.16 9.31 -6.43
C PHE A 183 -19.21 9.65 -7.50
N ASP A 184 -20.35 10.18 -7.08
CA ASP A 184 -21.39 10.70 -7.95
C ASP A 184 -21.00 12.09 -8.47
N GLU A 185 -20.40 12.89 -7.60
CA GLU A 185 -19.94 14.24 -7.90
C GLU A 185 -18.50 14.40 -7.44
N LEU A 186 -17.69 15.00 -8.32
CA LEU A 186 -16.28 15.22 -8.08
C LEU A 186 -15.92 16.66 -8.45
N TYR A 187 -15.50 17.44 -7.46
CA TYR A 187 -15.06 18.82 -7.59
C TYR A 187 -13.54 18.88 -7.41
N ASP A 188 -12.83 18.84 -8.55
CA ASP A 188 -11.37 18.81 -8.62
C ASP A 188 -10.79 20.21 -8.86
N TYR A 189 -10.08 20.74 -7.88
CA TYR A 189 -9.36 22.00 -7.94
C TYR A 189 -7.85 21.84 -8.12
N SER A 190 -7.37 20.66 -8.50
CA SER A 190 -5.94 20.33 -8.64
C SER A 190 -5.18 21.18 -9.67
N ASN A 191 -5.87 21.91 -10.54
CA ASN A 191 -5.24 22.84 -11.49
C ASN A 191 -4.72 24.13 -10.87
N TYR A 192 -5.03 24.38 -9.60
CA TYR A 192 -4.73 25.61 -8.90
C TYR A 192 -3.85 25.31 -7.71
N SER A 193 -2.76 26.02 -7.56
CA SER A 193 -2.06 26.10 -6.28
C SER A 193 -2.86 27.01 -5.35
N GLU A 194 -3.00 26.68 -4.08
CA GLU A 194 -3.60 27.52 -3.04
C GLU A 194 -5.12 27.70 -3.14
N ASP A 195 -5.88 26.63 -2.93
CA ASP A 195 -7.33 26.73 -3.08
C ASP A 195 -8.16 26.26 -1.88
N THR A 196 -7.58 26.26 -0.68
CA THR A 196 -8.34 25.97 0.56
C THR A 196 -9.65 26.76 0.62
N LYS A 197 -9.68 28.06 0.26
CA LYS A 197 -10.93 28.85 0.23
C LYS A 197 -11.94 28.35 -0.78
N LYS A 198 -11.48 27.91 -1.96
CA LYS A 198 -12.38 27.36 -2.99
C LYS A 198 -12.97 26.03 -2.57
N ILE A 199 -12.14 25.17 -1.96
CA ILE A 199 -12.60 23.92 -1.37
C ILE A 199 -13.64 24.19 -0.31
N THR A 200 -13.38 25.07 0.64
CA THR A 200 -14.33 25.44 1.70
C THR A 200 -15.60 25.99 1.09
N LYS A 201 -15.53 26.97 0.17
CA LYS A 201 -16.71 27.53 -0.50
C LYS A 201 -17.55 26.44 -1.14
N LYS A 202 -16.91 25.57 -1.93
CA LYS A 202 -17.64 24.48 -2.59
C LYS A 202 -18.20 23.47 -1.61
N THR A 203 -17.48 23.17 -0.53
CA THR A 203 -17.98 22.31 0.54
C THR A 203 -19.24 22.87 1.19
N LEU A 204 -19.29 24.18 1.43
CA LEU A 204 -20.48 24.83 1.98
C LEU A 204 -21.69 24.76 1.04
N GLU A 205 -21.46 24.95 -0.28
CA GLU A 205 -22.48 24.76 -1.31
C GLU A 205 -23.01 23.31 -1.34
N VAL A 206 -22.09 22.32 -1.33
CA VAL A 206 -22.42 20.90 -1.28
C VAL A 206 -23.20 20.54 -0.02
N LEU A 207 -22.77 21.02 1.15
CA LEU A 207 -23.50 20.79 2.42
C LEU A 207 -24.94 21.36 2.38
N GLU A 208 -25.16 22.50 1.72
CA GLU A 208 -26.51 23.04 1.52
C GLU A 208 -27.37 22.07 0.69
N GLU A 209 -26.82 21.58 -0.41
CA GLU A 209 -27.53 20.69 -1.32
C GLU A 209 -27.82 19.32 -0.71
N ILE A 210 -26.79 18.65 -0.14
CA ILE A 210 -26.95 17.28 0.39
C ILE A 210 -27.76 17.23 1.68
N SER A 211 -27.81 18.31 2.46
CA SER A 211 -28.61 18.36 3.69
C SER A 211 -30.12 18.23 3.45
N SER A 212 -30.57 18.52 2.23
CA SER A 212 -31.98 18.41 1.82
C SER A 212 -32.35 17.04 1.26
N LYS A 213 -31.37 16.15 1.00
CA LYS A 213 -31.59 14.82 0.40
C LYS A 213 -31.97 13.80 1.50
N GLU A 214 -32.85 12.86 1.15
CA GLU A 214 -33.31 11.80 2.08
C GLU A 214 -32.24 10.73 2.32
N ASN A 215 -31.45 10.41 1.29
CA ASN A 215 -30.40 9.39 1.38
C ASN A 215 -29.21 9.91 2.20
N PRO A 216 -28.52 9.02 2.94
CA PRO A 216 -27.27 9.37 3.60
C PRO A 216 -26.23 9.79 2.56
N PHE A 217 -25.24 10.55 2.99
CA PHE A 217 -24.17 10.98 2.09
C PHE A 217 -22.78 10.57 2.60
N PHE A 218 -21.86 10.44 1.66
CA PHE A 218 -20.43 10.38 1.88
C PHE A 218 -19.78 11.61 1.27
N LEU A 219 -19.25 12.47 2.13
CA LEU A 219 -18.51 13.65 1.73
C LEU A 219 -17.03 13.46 2.06
N PHE A 220 -16.19 13.40 1.02
CA PHE A 220 -14.74 13.35 1.15
C PHE A 220 -14.16 14.72 0.82
N LEU A 221 -13.38 15.26 1.74
CA LEU A 221 -12.70 16.54 1.60
C LEU A 221 -11.18 16.33 1.63
N ASN A 222 -10.47 16.93 0.69
CA ASN A 222 -9.01 16.97 0.71
C ASN A 222 -8.52 18.42 0.63
N TYR A 223 -7.76 18.83 1.63
CA TYR A 223 -7.08 20.11 1.72
C TYR A 223 -5.58 19.89 1.50
N ASN A 224 -5.02 20.49 0.46
CA ASN A 224 -3.62 20.26 0.05
C ASN A 224 -2.65 21.34 0.56
N ASP A 225 -3.13 22.44 1.16
CA ASP A 225 -2.31 23.61 1.46
C ASP A 225 -1.11 23.37 2.40
N PRO A 226 -1.12 22.48 3.40
CA PRO A 226 0.11 22.18 4.13
C PRO A 226 1.20 21.46 3.31
N HIS A 227 0.91 21.06 2.07
CA HIS A 227 1.91 20.52 1.14
C HIS A 227 2.74 21.64 0.49
N LYS A 228 4.00 21.38 0.25
CA LYS A 228 4.90 22.34 -0.44
C LYS A 228 4.39 22.70 -1.86
N PRO A 229 4.64 23.94 -2.35
CA PRO A 229 5.35 25.04 -1.71
C PRO A 229 4.55 25.68 -0.59
N TYR A 230 5.21 26.07 0.50
CA TYR A 230 4.55 26.67 1.65
C TYR A 230 4.38 28.17 1.43
N THR A 231 3.17 28.59 1.08
CA THR A 231 2.83 29.98 0.73
C THR A 231 1.57 30.45 1.47
N PRO A 232 1.60 30.49 2.81
CA PRO A 232 0.43 30.85 3.60
C PRO A 232 -0.06 32.24 3.28
N PRO A 233 -1.39 32.50 3.34
CA PRO A 233 -1.91 33.84 3.17
C PRO A 233 -1.35 34.80 4.22
N LEU A 234 -1.27 36.10 3.86
CA LEU A 234 -0.72 37.14 4.71
C LEU A 234 -1.37 37.16 6.10
N GLY A 235 -0.55 37.18 7.14
CA GLY A 235 -0.97 37.30 8.54
C GLY A 235 -1.13 35.95 9.26
N PHE A 236 -1.14 34.80 8.57
CA PHE A 236 -1.28 33.50 9.24
C PHE A 236 -0.01 33.13 10.03
N THR A 237 1.16 33.43 9.52
CA THR A 237 2.42 33.19 10.24
C THR A 237 2.54 34.02 11.54
N ASN A 238 1.84 35.16 11.64
CA ASN A 238 1.86 36.00 12.85
C ASN A 238 1.09 35.39 14.04
N ARG A 239 0.29 34.34 13.79
CA ARG A 239 -0.49 33.66 14.83
C ARG A 239 0.31 32.62 15.61
N ILE A 240 1.47 32.22 15.08
CA ILE A 240 2.28 31.13 15.62
C ILE A 240 2.90 31.56 16.95
N GLN A 241 2.68 30.73 17.97
CA GLN A 241 3.21 30.91 19.31
C GLN A 241 4.15 29.77 19.66
N THR A 242 5.42 30.03 19.79
CA THR A 242 6.43 29.03 20.15
C THR A 242 7.67 29.70 20.75
N LYS A 243 8.44 28.92 21.52
CA LYS A 243 9.79 29.28 21.98
C LYS A 243 10.87 28.68 21.06
N GLU A 244 10.48 27.83 20.12
CA GLU A 244 11.38 27.22 19.15
C GLU A 244 11.82 28.26 18.12
N ILE A 245 13.08 28.21 17.71
CA ILE A 245 13.59 29.01 16.58
C ILE A 245 13.19 28.25 15.31
N LEU A 246 12.24 28.85 14.58
CA LEU A 246 11.72 28.26 13.33
C LEU A 246 12.51 28.84 12.13
N ASP A 247 12.82 27.98 11.16
CA ASP A 247 13.21 28.47 9.84
C ASP A 247 11.97 28.94 9.05
N GLU A 248 12.20 29.65 7.96
CA GLU A 248 11.13 30.25 7.15
C GLU A 248 10.16 29.19 6.59
N ARG A 249 10.65 28.03 6.20
CA ARG A 249 9.81 26.95 5.63
C ARG A 249 8.89 26.37 6.69
N LYS A 250 9.40 26.09 7.89
CA LYS A 250 8.57 25.62 9.01
C LYS A 250 7.55 26.65 9.44
N LEU A 251 7.97 27.93 9.46
CA LEU A 251 7.07 29.05 9.76
C LEU A 251 5.92 29.12 8.75
N ASN A 252 6.22 29.01 7.45
CA ASN A 252 5.24 29.04 6.38
C ASN A 252 4.32 27.80 6.41
N TYR A 253 4.86 26.61 6.61
CA TYR A 253 4.07 25.39 6.79
C TYR A 253 3.04 25.53 7.92
N LEU A 254 3.47 26.04 9.09
CA LEU A 254 2.58 26.28 10.21
C LEU A 254 1.52 27.36 9.89
N GLY A 255 1.88 28.34 9.08
CA GLY A 255 0.94 29.35 8.59
C GLY A 255 -0.15 28.75 7.69
N GLU A 256 0.19 27.79 6.83
CA GLU A 256 -0.79 27.05 6.03
C GLU A 256 -1.68 26.14 6.87
N VAL A 257 -1.12 25.46 7.86
CA VAL A 257 -1.92 24.68 8.82
C VAL A 257 -2.94 25.58 9.53
N ALA A 258 -2.53 26.77 9.98
CA ALA A 258 -3.45 27.73 10.62
C ALA A 258 -4.54 28.23 9.67
N PHE A 259 -4.22 28.38 8.40
CA PHE A 259 -5.18 28.76 7.36
C PHE A 259 -6.21 27.66 7.11
N VAL A 260 -5.78 26.41 6.95
CA VAL A 260 -6.70 25.27 6.79
C VAL A 260 -7.59 25.10 8.02
N ASP A 261 -7.03 25.24 9.22
CA ASP A 261 -7.80 25.13 10.47
C ASP A 261 -8.91 26.19 10.55
N GLU A 262 -8.61 27.46 10.15
CA GLU A 262 -9.64 28.52 10.10
C GLU A 262 -10.76 28.18 9.11
N GLU A 263 -10.41 27.70 7.94
CA GLU A 263 -11.39 27.32 6.92
C GLU A 263 -12.23 26.11 7.35
N LEU A 264 -11.63 25.14 8.04
CA LEU A 264 -12.35 24.00 8.63
C LEU A 264 -13.33 24.46 9.73
N GLY A 265 -13.02 25.49 10.49
CA GLY A 265 -13.95 26.09 11.45
C GLY A 265 -15.29 26.47 10.80
N LYS A 266 -15.26 27.04 9.59
CA LYS A 266 -16.47 27.37 8.80
C LYS A 266 -17.24 26.12 8.38
N VAL A 267 -16.54 25.06 8.00
CA VAL A 267 -17.16 23.78 7.64
C VAL A 267 -17.82 23.16 8.85
N PHE A 268 -17.18 23.12 10.00
CA PHE A 268 -17.76 22.58 11.24
C PHE A 268 -18.99 23.34 11.68
N GLU A 269 -18.95 24.67 11.60
CA GLU A 269 -20.12 25.51 11.89
C GLU A 269 -21.28 25.20 10.94
N SER A 270 -21.02 25.04 9.64
CA SER A 270 -22.05 24.67 8.68
C SER A 270 -22.66 23.28 8.95
N ILE A 271 -21.82 22.29 9.28
CA ILE A 271 -22.29 20.94 9.65
C ILE A 271 -23.21 21.00 10.88
N LYS A 272 -22.85 21.82 11.90
CA LYS A 272 -23.63 22.01 13.12
C LYS A 272 -24.95 22.73 12.84
N THR A 273 -24.91 23.86 12.15
CA THR A 273 -26.10 24.67 11.87
C THR A 273 -27.13 23.98 10.98
N LYS A 274 -26.69 23.06 10.12
CA LYS A 274 -27.56 22.22 9.29
C LYS A 274 -28.07 20.97 10.01
N GLY A 275 -27.77 20.77 11.29
CA GLY A 275 -28.18 19.62 12.06
C GLY A 275 -27.54 18.29 11.62
N LEU A 276 -26.47 18.35 10.83
CA LEU A 276 -25.78 17.14 10.32
C LEU A 276 -24.82 16.54 11.35
N TRP A 277 -24.40 17.33 12.37
CA TRP A 277 -23.39 16.93 13.35
C TRP A 277 -23.76 15.64 14.10
N GLU A 278 -25.01 15.54 14.57
CA GLU A 278 -25.43 14.42 15.40
C GLU A 278 -25.55 13.10 14.63
N ASN A 279 -25.93 13.15 13.36
CA ASN A 279 -26.14 11.93 12.55
C ASN A 279 -24.97 11.64 11.61
N SER A 280 -23.80 12.20 11.87
CA SER A 280 -22.62 11.98 11.02
C SER A 280 -21.50 11.27 11.77
N LEU A 281 -20.86 10.31 11.09
CA LEU A 281 -19.53 9.83 11.40
C LEU A 281 -18.53 10.78 10.72
N ILE A 282 -17.78 11.55 11.51
CA ILE A 282 -16.81 12.51 10.99
C ILE A 282 -15.41 12.02 11.33
N LEU A 283 -14.56 11.83 10.30
CA LEU A 283 -13.16 11.46 10.44
C LEU A 283 -12.30 12.61 9.92
N ILE A 284 -11.29 12.99 10.69
CA ILE A 284 -10.28 13.99 10.30
C ILE A 284 -8.92 13.35 10.49
N THR A 285 -8.11 13.34 9.43
CA THR A 285 -6.76 12.78 9.44
C THR A 285 -5.88 13.47 8.40
N ALA A 286 -4.65 12.99 8.26
CA ALA A 286 -3.78 13.30 7.13
C ALA A 286 -3.43 12.01 6.37
N ASP A 287 -2.97 12.18 5.15
CA ASP A 287 -2.45 11.08 4.32
C ASP A 287 -0.98 10.75 4.64
N HIS A 288 -0.19 11.71 5.06
CA HIS A 288 1.17 11.59 5.59
C HIS A 288 1.58 12.87 6.35
N GLY A 289 2.77 12.84 6.93
CA GLY A 289 3.43 13.99 7.52
C GLY A 289 4.52 14.57 6.60
N GLU A 290 5.49 15.28 7.21
CA GLU A 290 6.56 16.00 6.48
C GLU A 290 7.87 15.96 7.28
N VAL A 291 9.01 15.70 6.62
CA VAL A 291 10.33 15.68 7.26
C VAL A 291 10.79 17.12 7.55
N MET A 292 10.92 17.45 8.81
CA MET A 292 11.37 18.77 9.26
C MET A 292 12.53 18.72 10.25
N HIS A 293 12.95 17.52 10.65
CA HIS A 293 14.10 17.36 11.54
C HIS A 293 15.40 17.26 10.74
N SER A 294 16.41 18.02 11.10
CA SER A 294 17.67 18.08 10.36
C SER A 294 18.44 16.75 10.32
N SER A 295 18.28 15.89 11.34
CA SER A 295 18.88 14.54 11.35
C SER A 295 18.34 13.64 10.26
N HIS A 296 17.13 13.90 9.75
CA HIS A 296 16.49 13.16 8.69
C HIS A 296 16.54 13.89 7.33
N ALA A 297 17.26 15.01 7.27
CA ALA A 297 17.38 15.81 6.03
C ALA A 297 17.93 15.01 4.84
N ILE A 298 18.73 13.97 5.12
CA ILE A 298 19.21 13.02 4.11
C ILE A 298 18.68 11.62 4.47
N SER A 299 17.91 11.04 3.58
CA SER A 299 17.43 9.67 3.78
C SER A 299 18.58 8.68 3.91
N PRO A 300 18.63 7.88 4.98
CA PRO A 300 19.65 6.84 5.12
C PRO A 300 19.48 5.69 4.11
N PHE A 301 18.28 5.54 3.54
CA PHE A 301 17.96 4.47 2.60
C PHE A 301 18.24 4.84 1.15
N THR A 302 18.08 6.12 0.80
CA THR A 302 18.28 6.62 -0.56
C THR A 302 19.51 7.52 -0.70
N GLY A 303 19.98 8.17 0.38
CA GLY A 303 21.04 9.16 0.35
C GLY A 303 20.61 10.49 -0.27
N THR A 304 19.33 10.66 -0.60
CA THR A 304 18.79 11.89 -1.18
C THR A 304 18.30 12.85 -0.11
N ASN A 305 18.21 14.12 -0.47
CA ASN A 305 17.63 15.14 0.40
C ASN A 305 16.12 14.91 0.52
N THR A 306 15.65 14.74 1.75
CA THR A 306 14.24 14.59 2.13
C THR A 306 13.72 15.74 2.98
N TYR A 307 14.56 16.74 3.28
CA TYR A 307 14.22 17.84 4.16
C TYR A 307 13.12 18.72 3.56
N TYR A 308 12.03 18.89 4.31
CA TYR A 308 10.78 19.46 3.80
C TYR A 308 10.26 18.65 2.60
N GLY A 309 10.14 17.34 2.79
CA GLY A 309 9.60 16.41 1.84
C GLY A 309 9.17 15.12 2.53
N HIS A 310 8.64 14.19 1.76
CA HIS A 310 8.03 12.95 2.24
C HIS A 310 8.21 11.79 1.23
N GLY A 311 7.67 10.62 1.54
CA GLY A 311 7.57 9.48 0.60
C GLY A 311 8.80 8.58 0.53
N GLN A 312 9.92 8.94 1.10
CA GLN A 312 11.14 8.13 1.02
C GLN A 312 11.31 7.22 2.24
N ASP A 313 10.99 7.71 3.42
CA ASP A 313 11.23 7.05 4.68
C ASP A 313 9.95 6.87 5.51
N LEU A 314 10.04 6.02 6.53
CA LEU A 314 8.98 5.76 7.50
C LEU A 314 9.35 6.28 8.89
N PHE A 315 10.02 7.43 8.96
CA PHE A 315 10.22 8.14 10.22
C PHE A 315 8.89 8.68 10.76
N LEU A 316 8.78 8.81 12.07
CA LEU A 316 7.53 9.27 12.71
C LEU A 316 7.04 10.61 12.16
N GLU A 317 7.94 11.52 11.80
CA GLU A 317 7.52 12.78 11.16
C GLU A 317 6.76 12.60 9.84
N ASN A 318 6.99 11.50 9.12
CA ASN A 318 6.27 11.17 7.89
C ASN A 318 5.01 10.33 8.14
N ILE A 319 4.99 9.53 9.20
CA ILE A 319 3.93 8.53 9.38
C ILE A 319 3.02 8.78 10.57
N HIS A 320 3.42 9.58 11.56
CA HIS A 320 2.57 9.98 12.68
C HIS A 320 1.73 11.19 12.28
N VAL A 321 0.44 10.96 12.11
CA VAL A 321 -0.54 11.97 11.68
C VAL A 321 -1.68 12.07 12.69
N PRO A 322 -2.46 13.17 12.70
CA PRO A 322 -3.62 13.25 13.55
C PRO A 322 -4.71 12.27 13.12
N LEU A 323 -5.49 11.79 14.08
CA LEU A 323 -6.79 11.16 13.85
C LEU A 323 -7.77 11.65 14.91
N LEU A 324 -8.83 12.31 14.43
CA LEU A 324 -9.95 12.77 15.23
C LEU A 324 -11.23 12.13 14.69
N ILE A 325 -12.08 11.59 15.57
CA ILE A 325 -13.33 10.96 15.15
C ILE A 325 -14.49 11.45 16.02
N LYS A 326 -15.57 11.94 15.37
CA LYS A 326 -16.85 12.17 16.00
C LYS A 326 -17.80 11.05 15.57
N LEU A 327 -18.36 10.34 16.53
CA LEU A 327 -19.29 9.24 16.27
C LEU A 327 -20.72 9.76 16.08
N PRO A 328 -21.52 9.09 15.21
CA PRO A 328 -22.92 9.45 15.05
C PRO A 328 -23.69 9.16 16.35
N LYS A 329 -24.63 10.05 16.70
CA LYS A 329 -25.52 9.92 17.87
C LYS A 329 -24.77 9.67 19.19
N SER A 330 -23.59 10.25 19.33
CA SER A 330 -22.72 10.05 20.49
C SER A 330 -22.01 11.34 20.89
N ASN A 331 -21.94 11.58 22.19
CA ASN A 331 -21.17 12.66 22.82
C ASN A 331 -19.91 12.11 23.50
N LEU A 332 -19.40 10.96 23.03
CA LEU A 332 -18.20 10.35 23.60
C LEU A 332 -16.99 11.23 23.34
N GLN A 333 -16.36 11.64 24.44
CA GLN A 333 -15.11 12.38 24.46
C GLN A 333 -14.03 11.46 25.03
N LYS A 334 -12.99 11.16 24.27
CA LYS A 334 -11.96 10.22 24.70
C LYS A 334 -10.61 10.51 24.04
N ALA A 335 -9.53 10.38 24.82
CA ALA A 335 -8.19 10.29 24.29
C ALA A 335 -7.74 8.81 24.24
N VAL A 336 -7.43 8.31 23.06
CA VAL A 336 -7.00 6.93 22.82
C VAL A 336 -5.48 6.89 22.65
N GLN A 337 -4.80 6.14 23.53
CA GLN A 337 -3.34 6.01 23.54
C GLN A 337 -2.83 4.85 22.68
N SER A 338 -3.71 3.90 22.34
CA SER A 338 -3.33 2.72 21.58
C SER A 338 -2.89 3.08 20.17
N LEU A 339 -1.92 2.31 19.65
CA LEU A 339 -1.54 2.40 18.24
C LEU A 339 -2.74 2.12 17.35
N THR A 340 -2.98 3.01 16.40
CA THR A 340 -3.97 2.86 15.33
C THR A 340 -3.33 3.18 13.98
N ARG A 341 -3.95 2.75 12.88
CA ARG A 341 -3.33 2.81 11.56
C ARG A 341 -4.32 3.30 10.52
N SER A 342 -3.85 3.98 9.48
CA SER A 342 -4.73 4.47 8.39
C SER A 342 -5.48 3.34 7.68
N ILE A 343 -4.90 2.16 7.59
CA ILE A 343 -5.55 0.96 7.05
C ILE A 343 -6.80 0.52 7.85
N ASP A 344 -6.93 0.96 9.09
CA ASP A 344 -8.03 0.64 9.99
C ASP A 344 -9.28 1.52 9.74
N LEU A 345 -9.14 2.61 8.98
CA LEU A 345 -10.24 3.57 8.76
C LEU A 345 -11.35 3.00 7.87
N TYR A 346 -11.00 2.28 6.80
CA TYR A 346 -11.96 1.61 5.93
C TYR A 346 -12.90 0.66 6.71
N PRO A 347 -12.39 -0.35 7.46
CA PRO A 347 -13.25 -1.23 8.23
C PRO A 347 -14.00 -0.51 9.35
N THR A 348 -13.46 0.58 9.89
CA THR A 348 -14.15 1.41 10.90
C THR A 348 -15.40 2.07 10.33
N VAL A 349 -15.30 2.65 9.13
CA VAL A 349 -16.48 3.22 8.45
C VAL A 349 -17.53 2.15 8.23
N LEU A 350 -17.16 0.98 7.66
CA LEU A 350 -18.10 -0.12 7.43
C LEU A 350 -18.81 -0.56 8.72
N ASP A 351 -18.06 -0.69 9.80
CA ASP A 351 -18.58 -1.12 11.10
C ASP A 351 -19.60 -0.11 11.67
N TYR A 352 -19.30 1.19 11.62
CA TYR A 352 -20.22 2.22 12.13
C TYR A 352 -21.47 2.42 11.27
N ILE A 353 -21.43 2.07 9.99
CA ILE A 353 -22.62 2.05 9.12
C ILE A 353 -23.35 0.69 9.12
N GLY A 354 -22.90 -0.28 9.93
CA GLY A 354 -23.53 -1.58 10.10
C GLY A 354 -23.31 -2.57 8.95
N ILE A 355 -22.22 -2.43 8.20
CA ILE A 355 -21.88 -3.30 7.06
C ILE A 355 -20.79 -4.31 7.46
N PRO A 356 -20.96 -5.59 7.14
CA PRO A 356 -19.96 -6.61 7.44
C PRO A 356 -18.60 -6.29 6.80
N ILE A 357 -17.53 -6.41 7.60
CA ILE A 357 -16.17 -6.16 7.16
C ILE A 357 -15.69 -7.34 6.31
N PRO A 358 -15.24 -7.12 5.06
CA PRO A 358 -14.75 -8.18 4.20
C PRO A 358 -13.49 -8.85 4.76
N LYS A 359 -13.43 -10.19 4.74
CA LYS A 359 -12.25 -10.95 5.20
C LYS A 359 -10.98 -10.67 4.40
N SER A 360 -11.11 -10.09 3.21
CA SER A 360 -9.98 -9.83 2.30
C SER A 360 -9.22 -8.55 2.59
N ILE A 361 -9.62 -7.74 3.56
CA ILE A 361 -8.91 -6.51 3.96
C ILE A 361 -7.91 -6.80 5.09
N HIS A 362 -6.94 -5.90 5.27
CA HIS A 362 -5.89 -6.06 6.28
C HIS A 362 -6.13 -5.19 7.51
N GLY A 363 -6.96 -4.16 7.37
CA GLY A 363 -7.32 -3.26 8.47
C GLY A 363 -8.29 -3.92 9.45
N LEU A 364 -8.36 -3.37 10.65
CA LEU A 364 -9.25 -3.78 11.74
C LEU A 364 -10.07 -2.57 12.20
N SER A 365 -11.37 -2.75 12.45
CA SER A 365 -12.21 -1.66 12.98
C SER A 365 -11.62 -1.06 14.25
N LEU A 366 -11.71 0.26 14.39
CA LEU A 366 -11.32 0.96 15.61
C LEU A 366 -12.39 0.88 16.71
N ARG A 367 -13.59 0.40 16.40
CA ARG A 367 -14.69 0.31 17.38
C ARG A 367 -14.30 -0.43 18.65
N PRO A 368 -13.63 -1.63 18.61
CA PRO A 368 -13.23 -2.32 19.84
C PRO A 368 -12.24 -1.52 20.71
N ILE A 369 -11.37 -0.70 20.10
CA ILE A 369 -10.50 0.22 20.86
C ILE A 369 -11.31 1.35 21.49
N ILE A 370 -12.25 1.91 20.74
CA ILE A 370 -13.12 3.00 21.20
C ILE A 370 -13.97 2.51 22.37
N ASP A 371 -14.57 1.33 22.25
CA ASP A 371 -15.42 0.73 23.27
C ASP A 371 -14.63 0.17 24.47
N GLY A 372 -13.30 0.07 24.36
CA GLY A 372 -12.42 -0.45 25.41
C GLY A 372 -12.37 -1.98 25.51
N GLU A 373 -12.84 -2.65 24.47
CA GLU A 373 -12.91 -4.13 24.38
C GLU A 373 -11.65 -4.76 23.80
N GLU A 374 -10.83 -4.00 23.06
CA GLU A 374 -9.62 -4.55 22.44
C GLU A 374 -8.52 -4.75 23.48
N THR A 375 -8.12 -6.00 23.67
CA THR A 375 -7.05 -6.40 24.59
C THR A 375 -5.70 -6.60 23.92
N ASN A 376 -5.70 -6.87 22.62
CA ASN A 376 -4.49 -7.13 21.86
C ASN A 376 -3.87 -5.83 21.33
N LYS A 377 -2.56 -5.68 21.53
CA LYS A 377 -1.82 -4.54 20.95
C LYS A 377 -1.72 -4.69 19.44
N ARG A 378 -2.10 -3.66 18.71
CA ARG A 378 -1.92 -3.59 17.26
C ARG A 378 -0.44 -3.44 16.92
N THR A 379 -0.08 -3.99 15.78
CA THR A 379 1.26 -3.86 15.20
C THR A 379 1.20 -2.96 13.98
N TYR A 380 2.31 -2.31 13.68
CA TYR A 380 2.48 -1.44 12.53
C TYR A 380 3.20 -2.19 11.41
N TYR A 381 2.75 -2.02 10.18
CA TYR A 381 3.52 -2.26 8.97
C TYR A 381 3.30 -1.09 8.02
N GLY A 382 4.39 -0.56 7.49
CA GLY A 382 4.37 0.53 6.53
C GLY A 382 5.34 0.27 5.38
N GLU A 383 5.06 0.92 4.25
CA GLU A 383 5.87 0.76 3.06
C GLU A 383 5.87 2.01 2.18
N THR A 384 7.05 2.31 1.65
CA THR A 384 7.25 3.30 0.59
C THR A 384 7.91 2.63 -0.61
N ARG A 385 8.23 3.41 -1.65
CA ARG A 385 9.11 2.94 -2.73
C ARG A 385 10.44 2.42 -2.20
N PHE A 386 11.01 3.09 -1.19
CA PHE A 386 12.39 2.93 -0.76
C PHE A 386 12.53 2.20 0.58
N THR A 387 11.51 2.23 1.41
CA THR A 387 11.57 1.76 2.78
C THR A 387 10.38 0.88 3.13
N GLN A 388 10.62 -0.14 3.95
CA GLN A 388 9.61 -0.94 4.63
C GLN A 388 9.88 -0.90 6.13
N GLY A 389 8.83 -0.96 6.93
CA GLY A 389 8.95 -0.94 8.37
C GLY A 389 7.91 -1.78 9.09
N TYR A 390 8.32 -2.34 10.22
CA TYR A 390 7.43 -3.01 11.16
C TYR A 390 7.67 -2.47 12.56
N GLY A 391 6.60 -2.35 13.34
CA GLY A 391 6.69 -1.82 14.69
C GLY A 391 5.66 -2.41 15.64
N GLU A 392 6.01 -2.42 16.93
CA GLU A 392 5.14 -2.79 18.04
C GLU A 392 5.25 -1.74 19.15
N GLY A 393 4.13 -1.08 19.45
CA GLY A 393 4.13 0.03 20.40
C GLY A 393 5.01 1.18 19.94
N LYS A 394 6.12 1.40 20.61
CA LYS A 394 7.09 2.48 20.35
C LYS A 394 8.38 2.01 19.69
N GLU A 395 8.48 0.74 19.33
CA GLU A 395 9.67 0.14 18.75
C GLU A 395 9.46 -0.18 17.28
N PHE A 396 10.45 0.14 16.45
CA PHE A 396 10.38 0.00 14.99
C PHE A 396 11.66 -0.60 14.43
N LEU A 397 11.52 -1.42 13.40
CA LEU A 397 12.57 -1.83 12.50
C LEU A 397 12.27 -1.32 11.10
N LEU A 398 13.16 -0.52 10.55
CA LEU A 398 13.09 -0.04 9.19
C LEU A 398 14.16 -0.71 8.33
N GLN A 399 13.82 -1.02 7.10
CA GLN A 399 14.76 -1.59 6.12
C GLN A 399 14.57 -0.95 4.75
N ARG A 400 15.57 -1.10 3.88
CA ARG A 400 15.41 -0.77 2.47
C ARG A 400 14.32 -1.67 1.86
N SER A 401 13.43 -1.11 1.06
CA SER A 401 12.37 -1.87 0.41
C SER A 401 12.95 -2.90 -0.55
N TYR A 402 12.39 -4.09 -0.58
CA TYR A 402 12.71 -5.12 -1.59
C TYR A 402 12.43 -4.65 -3.03
N ARG A 403 11.61 -3.60 -3.19
CA ARG A 403 11.27 -2.98 -4.48
C ARG A 403 12.31 -1.98 -4.96
N PHE A 404 13.27 -1.62 -4.11
CA PHE A 404 14.30 -0.64 -4.42
C PHE A 404 15.40 -1.29 -5.24
N HIS A 405 15.34 -1.14 -6.56
CA HIS A 405 16.31 -1.66 -7.53
C HIS A 405 16.90 -0.59 -8.44
N GLU A 406 16.61 0.68 -8.23
CA GLU A 406 17.27 1.74 -8.98
C GLU A 406 18.70 1.89 -8.50
N LEU A 407 19.55 1.07 -9.07
CA LEU A 407 20.99 1.08 -8.88
C LEU A 407 21.69 1.71 -10.06
N GLY A 408 21.04 2.69 -10.70
CA GLY A 408 21.72 3.58 -11.58
C GLY A 408 22.83 4.31 -10.83
N LYS A 409 23.80 4.83 -11.56
CA LYS A 409 25.05 5.52 -11.15
C LYS A 409 24.98 6.50 -9.97
N PHE A 410 23.80 6.83 -9.46
CA PHE A 410 23.60 7.76 -8.35
C PHE A 410 24.01 7.20 -6.97
N TRP A 411 24.13 5.88 -6.80
CA TRP A 411 24.28 5.25 -5.50
C TRP A 411 25.58 4.45 -5.33
N GLN A 412 26.64 4.86 -5.97
CA GLN A 412 27.94 4.15 -6.04
C GLN A 412 28.60 3.80 -4.68
N GLY A 413 28.08 4.25 -3.55
CA GLY A 413 28.69 3.99 -2.25
C GLY A 413 27.94 3.03 -1.31
N SER A 414 26.66 2.74 -1.58
CA SER A 414 25.84 1.96 -0.64
C SER A 414 24.99 0.87 -1.28
N VAL A 415 25.19 0.64 -2.55
CA VAL A 415 24.45 -0.30 -3.37
C VAL A 415 24.84 -1.73 -3.03
N GLY A 416 23.89 -2.56 -2.67
CA GLY A 416 24.07 -3.98 -2.43
C GLY A 416 24.13 -4.41 -0.97
N ASN A 417 24.36 -3.50 -0.02
CA ASN A 417 24.35 -3.86 1.39
C ASN A 417 22.97 -3.67 1.99
N GLU A 418 22.29 -4.76 2.29
CA GLU A 418 21.14 -4.72 3.19
C GLU A 418 21.59 -4.05 4.49
N PHE A 419 20.79 -3.13 5.00
CA PHE A 419 20.94 -2.62 6.34
C PHE A 419 19.58 -2.33 6.95
N TYR A 420 19.55 -2.33 8.27
CA TYR A 420 18.34 -2.13 9.05
C TYR A 420 18.59 -1.10 10.13
N LEU A 421 17.56 -0.33 10.46
CA LEU A 421 17.58 0.66 11.53
C LEU A 421 16.51 0.28 12.54
N TYR A 422 16.94 -0.07 13.76
CA TYR A 422 16.01 -0.30 14.86
C TYR A 422 15.97 0.93 15.74
N PHE A 423 14.77 1.33 16.13
CA PHE A 423 14.47 2.48 16.99
C PHE A 423 13.59 2.05 18.16
N ASP A 424 13.87 2.61 19.34
CA ASP A 424 12.97 2.66 20.47
C ASP A 424 12.61 4.12 20.74
N THR A 425 11.42 4.53 20.30
CA THR A 425 10.97 5.93 20.38
C THR A 425 10.57 6.36 21.79
N THR A 426 10.62 5.47 22.79
CA THR A 426 10.52 5.87 24.20
C THR A 426 11.80 6.54 24.69
N THR A 427 12.94 6.12 24.18
CA THR A 427 14.28 6.64 24.54
C THR A 427 14.89 7.54 23.49
N ASP A 428 14.35 7.46 22.26
CA ASP A 428 14.78 8.23 21.09
C ASP A 428 13.54 8.72 20.31
N PRO A 429 12.77 9.67 20.85
CA PRO A 429 11.51 10.10 20.27
C PRO A 429 11.64 10.73 18.87
N ASN A 430 12.79 11.29 18.57
CA ASN A 430 13.09 11.90 17.27
C ASN A 430 13.74 10.92 16.28
N GLN A 431 13.98 9.65 16.68
CA GLN A 431 14.62 8.64 15.83
C GLN A 431 16.00 9.04 15.29
N GLU A 432 16.83 9.72 16.10
CA GLU A 432 18.15 10.20 15.73
C GLU A 432 19.27 9.19 15.96
N ARG A 433 19.04 8.20 16.83
CA ARG A 433 20.04 7.27 17.33
C ARG A 433 19.65 5.81 17.12
N PRO A 434 19.49 5.37 15.85
CA PRO A 434 19.12 4.00 15.56
C PRO A 434 20.23 3.01 15.93
N ILE A 435 19.83 1.81 16.31
CA ILE A 435 20.74 0.67 16.23
C ILE A 435 20.82 0.26 14.76
N ARG A 436 21.98 0.48 14.14
CA ARG A 436 22.23 0.10 12.75
C ARG A 436 22.72 -1.34 12.68
N ILE A 437 22.07 -2.14 11.86
CA ILE A 437 22.40 -3.55 11.62
C ILE A 437 22.72 -3.67 10.13
N ASN A 438 23.98 -3.99 9.80
CA ASN A 438 24.41 -4.05 8.40
C ASN A 438 23.95 -5.34 7.70
N HIS A 439 23.76 -6.42 8.45
CA HIS A 439 23.28 -7.70 7.93
C HIS A 439 22.64 -8.51 9.07
N MET A 440 21.49 -9.14 8.87
CA MET A 440 20.83 -9.90 9.93
C MET A 440 21.66 -11.08 10.46
N GLY A 441 22.49 -11.70 9.61
CA GLY A 441 23.42 -12.75 10.02
C GLY A 441 24.53 -12.29 10.95
N SER A 442 24.82 -10.98 11.04
CA SER A 442 25.82 -10.40 11.93
C SER A 442 25.24 -9.69 13.17
N ILE A 443 23.96 -9.87 13.44
CA ILE A 443 23.30 -9.20 14.57
C ILE A 443 23.99 -9.50 15.91
N GLY A 444 24.49 -10.74 16.12
CA GLY A 444 25.23 -11.12 17.32
C GLY A 444 26.55 -10.38 17.52
N GLU A 445 27.15 -9.82 16.46
CA GLU A 445 28.37 -9.00 16.56
C GLU A 445 28.13 -7.66 17.26
N LEU A 446 26.88 -7.19 17.30
CA LEU A 446 26.48 -5.94 17.94
C LEU A 446 26.44 -6.05 19.48
N LYS A 447 26.64 -7.26 20.03
CA LYS A 447 26.62 -7.53 21.48
C LYS A 447 25.36 -6.99 22.19
N LEU A 448 24.23 -7.06 21.53
CA LEU A 448 22.94 -6.72 22.11
C LEU A 448 22.55 -7.76 23.16
N ASN A 449 21.59 -7.44 24.05
CA ASN A 449 21.03 -8.48 24.88
C ASN A 449 20.14 -9.45 24.06
N ALA A 450 20.09 -10.72 24.48
CA ALA A 450 19.40 -11.77 23.73
C ALA A 450 17.88 -11.51 23.51
N VAL A 451 17.25 -10.70 24.38
CA VAL A 451 15.83 -10.35 24.23
C VAL A 451 15.66 -9.38 23.05
N LEU A 452 16.52 -8.39 22.94
CA LEU A 452 16.49 -7.40 21.86
C LEU A 452 16.86 -8.03 20.51
N GLU A 453 17.88 -8.90 20.47
CA GLU A 453 18.24 -9.65 19.27
C GLU A 453 17.04 -10.44 18.71
N LYS A 454 16.40 -11.26 19.57
CA LYS A 454 15.21 -12.03 19.19
C LYS A 454 14.05 -11.14 18.75
N LYS A 455 13.88 -9.96 19.36
CA LYS A 455 12.86 -9.01 18.97
C LYS A 455 13.12 -8.46 17.55
N ILE A 456 14.34 -8.01 17.28
CA ILE A 456 14.75 -7.48 15.97
C ILE A 456 14.59 -8.57 14.88
N GLU A 457 15.03 -9.80 15.15
CA GLU A 457 14.84 -10.93 14.23
C GLU A 457 13.35 -11.20 13.97
N ARG A 458 12.51 -11.11 15.00
CA ARG A 458 11.06 -11.27 14.85
C ARG A 458 10.48 -10.16 13.99
N PHE A 459 10.84 -8.89 14.20
CA PHE A 459 10.40 -7.76 13.39
C PHE A 459 10.81 -7.93 11.94
N TRP A 460 12.03 -8.33 11.69
CA TRP A 460 12.53 -8.64 10.35
C TRP A 460 11.71 -9.75 9.67
N LYS A 461 11.44 -10.86 10.38
CA LYS A 461 10.58 -11.93 9.85
C LYS A 461 9.17 -11.44 9.52
N GLN A 462 8.61 -10.52 10.33
CA GLN A 462 7.31 -9.91 10.03
C GLN A 462 7.36 -9.07 8.74
N ILE A 463 8.37 -8.22 8.56
CA ILE A 463 8.52 -7.46 7.31
C ILE A 463 8.58 -8.42 6.11
N ARG A 464 9.41 -9.45 6.18
CA ARG A 464 9.55 -10.44 5.10
C ARG A 464 8.25 -11.20 4.81
N SER A 465 7.45 -11.48 5.82
CA SER A 465 6.15 -12.16 5.65
C SER A 465 5.10 -11.30 4.94
N MET A 466 5.25 -9.98 4.98
CA MET A 466 4.35 -9.01 4.34
C MET A 466 4.73 -8.72 2.89
N GLU A 467 5.91 -9.14 2.44
CA GLU A 467 6.32 -8.99 1.05
C GLU A 467 5.43 -9.85 0.14
N PRO A 468 4.90 -9.28 -0.95
CA PRO A 468 4.07 -10.04 -1.87
C PRO A 468 4.89 -11.15 -2.55
N LYS A 469 4.31 -12.32 -2.66
CA LYS A 469 4.87 -13.40 -3.47
C LYS A 469 4.61 -13.09 -4.94
N LEU A 470 5.65 -12.68 -5.64
CA LEU A 470 5.57 -12.39 -7.06
C LEU A 470 5.91 -13.64 -7.89
N PRO A 471 5.29 -13.79 -9.05
CA PRO A 471 5.69 -14.84 -9.97
C PRO A 471 7.09 -14.57 -10.54
N LEU A 472 7.86 -15.63 -10.76
CA LEU A 472 9.15 -15.57 -11.40
C LEU A 472 9.00 -15.71 -12.92
N TYR A 473 9.62 -14.80 -13.64
CA TYR A 473 9.86 -14.94 -15.07
C TYR A 473 11.24 -15.54 -15.28
N HIS A 474 11.36 -16.48 -16.19
CA HIS A 474 12.61 -17.14 -16.53
C HIS A 474 12.92 -16.96 -18.00
N LEU A 475 14.14 -16.58 -18.29
CA LEU A 475 14.67 -16.49 -19.65
C LEU A 475 15.92 -17.36 -19.73
N TRP A 476 15.80 -18.45 -20.49
CA TRP A 476 16.94 -19.31 -20.84
C TRP A 476 17.46 -18.92 -22.22
N VAL A 477 18.76 -18.80 -22.35
CA VAL A 477 19.45 -18.36 -23.57
C VAL A 477 20.63 -19.29 -23.84
N ASN A 478 20.72 -19.75 -25.08
CA ASN A 478 21.86 -20.48 -25.60
C ASN A 478 22.63 -19.61 -26.61
N PRO A 479 23.74 -18.97 -26.21
CA PRO A 479 24.52 -18.08 -27.05
C PRO A 479 25.41 -18.87 -28.00
N ASP A 480 25.01 -19.00 -29.24
CA ASP A 480 25.77 -19.72 -30.26
C ASP A 480 26.83 -18.87 -30.98
N LEU A 481 26.69 -17.54 -30.99
CA LEU A 481 27.52 -16.61 -31.76
C LEU A 481 28.46 -15.72 -30.91
N GLY A 482 28.58 -15.95 -29.61
CA GLY A 482 29.44 -15.15 -28.73
C GLY A 482 28.71 -14.00 -28.07
N ASP A 483 29.20 -12.76 -28.20
CA ASP A 483 28.66 -11.60 -27.51
C ASP A 483 27.12 -11.55 -27.56
N THR A 484 26.51 -11.71 -26.41
CA THR A 484 25.02 -11.71 -26.28
C THR A 484 24.60 -10.50 -25.48
N GLU A 485 23.67 -9.73 -26.04
CA GLU A 485 23.01 -8.63 -25.37
C GLU A 485 21.51 -8.93 -25.26
N ILE A 486 20.94 -8.69 -24.08
CA ILE A 486 19.51 -8.85 -23.80
C ILE A 486 18.97 -7.54 -23.22
N GLN A 487 17.90 -7.06 -23.76
CA GLN A 487 17.12 -5.96 -23.19
C GLN A 487 15.75 -6.48 -22.79
N ILE A 488 15.40 -6.34 -21.51
CA ILE A 488 14.11 -6.67 -20.96
C ILE A 488 13.47 -5.37 -20.52
N SER A 489 12.21 -5.14 -20.85
CA SER A 489 11.47 -3.96 -20.44
C SER A 489 10.02 -4.31 -20.11
N VAL A 490 9.43 -3.54 -19.20
CA VAL A 490 8.00 -3.65 -18.85
C VAL A 490 7.32 -2.32 -19.12
N PRO A 491 6.09 -2.34 -19.67
CA PRO A 491 5.32 -1.12 -19.89
C PRO A 491 4.92 -0.45 -18.58
N SER A 492 4.77 -1.22 -17.51
CA SER A 492 4.42 -0.75 -16.17
C SER A 492 5.17 -1.53 -15.11
N GLY A 493 5.46 -0.86 -13.98
CA GLY A 493 6.13 -1.48 -12.86
C GLY A 493 7.65 -1.46 -12.96
N ILE A 494 8.28 -2.27 -12.16
CA ILE A 494 9.74 -2.45 -12.13
C ILE A 494 10.10 -3.92 -12.35
N ILE A 495 11.29 -4.14 -12.88
CA ILE A 495 11.91 -5.46 -13.01
C ILE A 495 12.90 -5.64 -11.86
N ARG A 496 12.88 -6.82 -11.24
CA ARG A 496 13.82 -7.24 -10.21
C ARG A 496 14.51 -8.54 -10.62
N LEU A 497 15.83 -8.52 -10.73
CA LEU A 497 16.58 -9.74 -10.96
C LEU A 497 16.56 -10.62 -9.69
N ALA A 498 16.07 -11.83 -9.81
CA ALA A 498 16.04 -12.82 -8.73
C ALA A 498 17.23 -13.78 -8.81
N ASN A 499 17.70 -14.08 -10.00
CA ASN A 499 18.89 -14.88 -10.25
C ASN A 499 19.65 -14.36 -11.48
N LEU A 500 20.94 -14.12 -11.32
CA LEU A 500 21.86 -13.69 -12.37
C LEU A 500 23.14 -14.53 -12.29
N PRO A 501 23.50 -15.26 -13.35
CA PRO A 501 24.79 -15.97 -13.41
C PRO A 501 25.98 -14.99 -13.32
N SER A 502 27.07 -15.44 -12.72
CA SER A 502 28.26 -14.61 -12.47
C SER A 502 28.98 -14.11 -13.74
N ASN A 503 28.74 -14.78 -14.86
CA ASN A 503 29.29 -14.45 -16.19
C ASN A 503 28.39 -13.50 -17.01
N VAL A 504 27.29 -13.02 -16.43
CA VAL A 504 26.36 -12.07 -17.04
C VAL A 504 26.42 -10.74 -16.31
N LEU A 505 26.72 -9.67 -17.02
CA LEU A 505 26.70 -8.31 -16.51
C LEU A 505 25.29 -7.75 -16.65
N ALA A 506 24.81 -7.05 -15.64
CA ALA A 506 23.49 -6.43 -15.65
C ALA A 506 23.55 -4.92 -15.39
N GLU A 507 22.75 -4.18 -16.12
CA GLU A 507 22.43 -2.76 -15.87
C GLU A 507 20.92 -2.65 -15.68
N GLU A 508 20.47 -2.36 -14.46
CA GLU A 508 19.06 -2.22 -14.11
C GLU A 508 18.65 -0.74 -14.11
N LYS A 509 17.50 -0.45 -14.74
CA LYS A 509 16.91 0.90 -14.83
C LYS A 509 15.42 0.88 -14.50
N GLY A 510 15.05 0.28 -13.39
CA GLY A 510 13.68 0.17 -12.95
C GLY A 510 12.78 -0.60 -13.93
N ARG A 511 12.28 0.06 -14.99
CA ARG A 511 11.43 -0.58 -16.01
C ARG A 511 12.16 -1.38 -17.06
N SER A 512 13.47 -1.34 -17.06
CA SER A 512 14.29 -2.05 -18.04
C SER A 512 15.55 -2.61 -17.42
N VAL A 513 15.98 -3.75 -17.95
CA VAL A 513 17.24 -4.39 -17.60
C VAL A 513 18.00 -4.66 -18.90
N LYS A 514 19.26 -4.29 -18.92
CA LYS A 514 20.18 -4.65 -19.98
C LYS A 514 21.18 -5.66 -19.45
N LEU A 515 21.31 -6.80 -20.13
CA LEU A 515 22.21 -7.88 -19.77
C LEU A 515 23.23 -8.11 -20.89
N GLN A 516 24.45 -8.45 -20.51
CA GLN A 516 25.53 -8.71 -21.48
C GLN A 516 26.40 -9.88 -21.01
N THR A 517 26.75 -10.77 -21.93
CA THR A 517 27.76 -11.81 -21.72
C THR A 517 28.56 -12.03 -22.98
N LYS A 518 29.83 -12.41 -22.83
CA LYS A 518 30.72 -12.82 -23.92
C LYS A 518 30.88 -14.32 -24.01
N GLU A 519 30.33 -15.06 -23.05
CA GLU A 519 30.48 -16.51 -23.02
C GLU A 519 29.48 -17.20 -23.94
N LYS A 520 29.88 -18.33 -24.48
CA LYS A 520 29.07 -19.20 -25.37
C LYS A 520 28.43 -20.37 -24.61
N VAL A 521 28.21 -20.21 -23.32
CA VAL A 521 27.61 -21.23 -22.46
C VAL A 521 26.15 -20.89 -22.23
N PRO A 522 25.21 -21.85 -22.38
CA PRO A 522 23.81 -21.62 -22.05
C PRO A 522 23.63 -21.12 -20.60
N PHE A 523 22.78 -20.16 -20.42
CA PHE A 523 22.48 -19.59 -19.10
C PHE A 523 20.99 -19.32 -18.93
N GLN A 524 20.56 -19.23 -17.67
CA GLN A 524 19.19 -18.85 -17.29
C GLN A 524 19.27 -17.66 -16.36
N ILE A 525 18.43 -16.67 -16.62
CA ILE A 525 18.14 -15.59 -15.70
C ILE A 525 16.72 -15.74 -15.17
N SER A 526 16.49 -15.24 -13.96
CA SER A 526 15.15 -15.20 -13.37
C SER A 526 14.90 -13.81 -12.80
N PHE A 527 13.70 -13.30 -13.00
CA PHE A 527 13.32 -11.97 -12.53
C PHE A 527 11.83 -11.91 -12.16
N GLU A 528 11.50 -10.94 -11.35
CA GLU A 528 10.15 -10.58 -10.94
C GLU A 528 9.73 -9.26 -11.60
N VAL A 529 8.43 -9.04 -11.76
CA VAL A 529 7.84 -7.77 -12.18
C VAL A 529 6.85 -7.31 -11.12
N TYR A 530 6.98 -6.08 -10.66
CA TYR A 530 6.06 -5.50 -9.68
C TYR A 530 5.48 -4.16 -10.15
N PRO A 531 4.15 -3.95 -10.06
CA PRO A 531 3.14 -4.99 -9.91
C PRO A 531 3.11 -5.88 -11.14
N ASP A 532 2.78 -7.16 -10.95
CA ASP A 532 2.68 -8.12 -12.05
C ASP A 532 1.38 -7.88 -12.86
N VAL A 533 1.29 -6.74 -13.55
CA VAL A 533 0.14 -6.28 -14.34
C VAL A 533 0.43 -6.12 -15.83
N SER A 534 1.69 -6.30 -16.24
CA SER A 534 2.10 -6.20 -17.63
C SER A 534 3.11 -7.27 -17.99
N PHE A 535 3.18 -7.64 -19.29
CA PHE A 535 4.18 -8.56 -19.79
C PHE A 535 5.53 -7.90 -19.96
N PRO A 536 6.64 -8.61 -19.63
CA PRO A 536 7.95 -8.22 -20.07
C PRO A 536 8.06 -8.32 -21.59
N GLU A 537 8.56 -7.27 -22.20
CA GLU A 537 9.04 -7.27 -23.58
C GLU A 537 10.55 -7.52 -23.56
N PHE A 538 11.07 -8.29 -24.52
CA PHE A 538 12.50 -8.52 -24.58
C PHE A 538 13.01 -8.51 -26.03
N LYS A 539 14.25 -8.05 -26.18
CA LYS A 539 15.03 -8.09 -27.41
C LYS A 539 16.38 -8.73 -27.11
N ILE A 540 16.82 -9.61 -27.97
CA ILE A 540 18.05 -10.36 -27.77
C ILE A 540 18.89 -10.25 -29.03
N TRP A 541 20.17 -9.93 -28.86
CA TRP A 541 21.15 -9.91 -29.93
C TRP A 541 22.24 -10.92 -29.61
N MET A 542 22.63 -11.71 -30.61
CA MET A 542 23.79 -12.61 -30.60
C MET A 542 24.77 -12.12 -31.66
N GLY A 543 25.89 -11.58 -31.23
CA GLY A 543 26.76 -10.79 -32.08
C GLY A 543 26.02 -9.57 -32.65
N LYS A 544 26.04 -9.41 -33.97
CA LYS A 544 25.34 -8.30 -34.67
C LYS A 544 23.88 -8.64 -35.06
N LYS A 545 23.44 -9.89 -34.86
CA LYS A 545 22.13 -10.38 -35.33
C LYS A 545 21.12 -10.35 -34.17
N GLN A 546 19.99 -9.73 -34.40
CA GLN A 546 18.86 -9.84 -33.46
C GLN A 546 18.18 -11.20 -33.64
N VAL A 547 17.89 -11.88 -32.53
CA VAL A 547 17.14 -13.15 -32.51
C VAL A 547 15.72 -12.89 -33.00
N ALA A 548 15.28 -13.62 -33.99
CA ALA A 548 13.97 -13.49 -34.56
C ALA A 548 12.89 -14.08 -33.61
N LYS A 549 11.66 -13.57 -33.65
CA LYS A 549 10.54 -14.12 -32.88
C LYS A 549 10.30 -15.61 -33.16
N SER A 550 10.63 -16.09 -34.35
CA SER A 550 10.57 -17.51 -34.73
C SER A 550 11.64 -18.40 -34.08
N GLU A 551 12.67 -17.82 -33.48
CA GLU A 551 13.74 -18.52 -32.74
C GLU A 551 13.52 -18.48 -31.20
N ILE A 552 12.41 -17.88 -30.75
CA ILE A 552 12.06 -17.73 -29.34
C ILE A 552 10.87 -18.62 -29.01
N HIS A 553 11.04 -19.48 -28.03
CA HIS A 553 10.00 -20.36 -27.51
C HIS A 553 9.45 -19.78 -26.20
N ILE A 554 8.15 -19.91 -25.97
CA ILE A 554 7.47 -19.37 -24.79
C ILE A 554 6.59 -20.41 -24.11
N GLY A 555 6.45 -20.25 -22.79
CA GLY A 555 5.58 -21.07 -21.95
C GLY A 555 6.09 -22.49 -21.76
N TYR A 556 5.27 -23.28 -21.09
CA TYR A 556 5.63 -24.66 -20.73
C TYR A 556 5.81 -25.57 -21.97
N PHE A 557 4.99 -25.39 -22.97
CA PHE A 557 5.01 -26.23 -24.18
C PHE A 557 5.98 -25.76 -25.26
N GLY A 558 6.75 -24.68 -25.01
CA GLY A 558 7.73 -24.17 -25.96
C GLY A 558 7.11 -23.71 -27.27
N VAL A 559 5.97 -23.05 -27.24
CA VAL A 559 5.32 -22.51 -28.44
C VAL A 559 6.18 -21.37 -29.00
N ASN A 560 6.32 -21.33 -30.31
CA ASN A 560 7.11 -20.31 -30.98
C ASN A 560 6.46 -18.91 -30.84
N LEU A 561 7.23 -17.91 -30.45
CA LEU A 561 6.73 -16.55 -30.24
C LEU A 561 6.14 -15.92 -31.52
N SER A 562 6.61 -16.33 -32.70
CA SER A 562 6.03 -15.87 -33.99
C SER A 562 4.62 -16.40 -34.25
N ALA A 563 4.26 -17.52 -33.66
CA ALA A 563 2.93 -18.11 -33.75
C ALA A 563 1.93 -17.45 -32.79
N CYS A 564 2.40 -16.61 -31.89
CA CYS A 564 1.58 -15.88 -30.97
C CYS A 564 0.96 -14.65 -31.61
N SER A 565 -0.36 -14.63 -31.77
CA SER A 565 -1.18 -13.45 -32.01
C SER A 565 -1.46 -12.72 -30.68
N LYS A 566 -2.39 -11.76 -30.66
CA LYS A 566 -2.70 -10.93 -29.47
C LYS A 566 -3.08 -11.69 -28.19
N ASP A 567 -3.39 -12.99 -28.27
CA ASP A 567 -3.87 -13.83 -27.16
C ASP A 567 -2.83 -14.84 -26.63
N CYS A 568 -1.56 -14.47 -26.61
CA CYS A 568 -0.49 -15.28 -26.03
C CYS A 568 -0.59 -15.51 -24.53
N ASP A 569 -1.57 -14.91 -23.87
CA ASP A 569 -1.81 -14.97 -22.42
C ASP A 569 -1.86 -16.40 -21.88
N LEU A 570 -2.43 -17.33 -22.66
CA LEU A 570 -2.53 -18.76 -22.28
C LEU A 570 -1.16 -19.44 -22.18
N LEU A 571 -0.15 -18.95 -22.88
CA LEU A 571 1.18 -19.56 -22.92
C LEU A 571 2.02 -19.14 -21.70
N TYR A 572 1.60 -18.11 -21.00
CA TYR A 572 2.20 -17.64 -19.76
C TYR A 572 1.42 -18.11 -18.52
N GLU A 573 0.51 -19.08 -18.66
CA GLU A 573 -0.12 -19.71 -17.50
C GLU A 573 0.96 -20.35 -16.63
N SER A 574 0.94 -19.96 -15.36
CA SER A 574 1.86 -20.49 -14.38
C SER A 574 1.72 -21.99 -14.25
N GLN A 575 2.79 -22.68 -14.48
CA GLN A 575 2.88 -24.11 -14.25
C GLN A 575 3.89 -24.35 -13.13
N SER A 576 3.61 -25.31 -12.27
CA SER A 576 4.53 -25.73 -11.21
C SER A 576 5.74 -26.53 -11.73
N PHE A 577 5.87 -26.69 -13.05
CA PHE A 577 6.91 -27.51 -13.68
C PHE A 577 7.81 -26.67 -14.55
N ARG A 578 9.10 -27.04 -14.61
CA ARG A 578 10.02 -26.47 -15.58
C ARG A 578 9.71 -27.01 -16.98
N PRO A 579 9.74 -26.15 -18.02
CA PRO A 579 9.60 -26.61 -19.38
C PRO A 579 10.77 -27.53 -19.77
N ILE A 580 10.52 -28.45 -20.68
CA ILE A 580 11.58 -29.21 -21.30
C ILE A 580 12.20 -28.33 -22.39
N ILE A 581 13.45 -27.93 -22.18
CA ILE A 581 14.19 -27.11 -23.13
C ILE A 581 14.97 -28.04 -24.04
N HIS A 582 14.65 -28.04 -25.34
CA HIS A 582 15.38 -28.81 -26.32
C HIS A 582 16.79 -28.23 -26.55
N PRO A 583 17.82 -29.05 -26.77
CA PRO A 583 19.20 -28.58 -26.97
C PRO A 583 19.36 -27.55 -28.09
N GLU A 584 18.51 -27.62 -29.10
CA GLU A 584 18.53 -26.72 -30.27
C GLU A 584 17.83 -25.36 -30.02
N THR A 585 17.16 -25.21 -28.90
CA THR A 585 16.47 -23.97 -28.56
C THR A 585 17.47 -22.86 -28.31
N LYS A 586 17.32 -21.71 -28.98
CA LYS A 586 18.13 -20.52 -28.73
C LYS A 586 17.68 -19.73 -27.55
N VAL A 587 16.37 -19.52 -27.45
CA VAL A 587 15.75 -18.73 -26.37
C VAL A 587 14.46 -19.39 -25.93
N HIS A 588 14.29 -19.54 -24.63
CA HIS A 588 13.06 -20.02 -24.04
C HIS A 588 12.64 -19.11 -22.87
N PHE A 589 11.41 -18.63 -22.89
CA PHE A 589 10.86 -17.74 -21.90
C PHE A 589 9.59 -18.36 -21.28
N TRP A 590 9.52 -18.40 -19.94
CA TRP A 590 8.33 -18.91 -19.23
C TRP A 590 8.14 -18.20 -17.90
N LYS A 591 6.97 -18.39 -17.31
CA LYS A 591 6.56 -17.83 -16.03
C LYS A 591 6.26 -18.95 -15.04
N GLU A 592 6.71 -18.82 -13.81
CA GLU A 592 6.44 -19.70 -12.69
C GLU A 592 5.62 -18.97 -11.64
N GLY A 593 4.43 -19.47 -11.31
CA GLY A 593 3.51 -18.82 -10.37
C GLY A 593 2.72 -17.64 -10.97
N GLY A 594 1.73 -17.15 -10.23
CA GLY A 594 0.90 -16.00 -10.61
C GLY A 594 -0.44 -16.35 -11.27
N GLN A 595 -1.29 -15.33 -11.48
CA GLN A 595 -2.62 -15.48 -12.08
C GLN A 595 -2.61 -15.08 -13.55
N LYS A 596 -3.58 -15.61 -14.32
CA LYS A 596 -3.83 -15.21 -15.71
C LYS A 596 -4.17 -13.73 -15.80
N LYS A 597 -3.60 -13.03 -16.77
CA LYS A 597 -3.80 -11.58 -16.96
C LYS A 597 -4.16 -11.25 -18.39
N SER A 598 -5.01 -10.25 -18.57
CA SER A 598 -5.27 -9.60 -19.86
C SER A 598 -4.59 -8.23 -19.89
N TYR A 599 -3.95 -7.90 -20.98
CA TYR A 599 -3.12 -6.70 -21.14
C TYR A 599 -3.70 -5.77 -22.20
N GLU A 600 -3.62 -4.46 -21.94
CA GLU A 600 -4.01 -3.42 -22.87
C GLU A 600 -2.94 -2.31 -22.96
N ASN A 601 -2.99 -1.52 -24.04
CA ASN A 601 -1.98 -0.52 -24.36
C ASN A 601 -1.92 0.65 -23.36
N LYS A 602 -0.73 1.24 -23.22
CA LYS A 602 -0.37 2.37 -22.35
C LYS A 602 -1.19 3.63 -22.62
N GLN A 603 -1.39 4.38 -21.54
CA GLN A 603 -1.74 5.80 -21.60
C GLN A 603 -0.52 6.60 -21.11
N GLU A 604 -0.05 7.57 -21.87
CA GLU A 604 1.00 8.50 -21.46
C GLU A 604 0.37 9.74 -20.83
N LEU A 605 1.04 10.31 -19.81
CA LEU A 605 0.66 11.63 -19.29
C LEU A 605 0.87 12.69 -20.39
N GLY A 606 -0.14 13.51 -20.60
CA GLY A 606 0.03 14.74 -21.39
C GLY A 606 1.00 15.70 -20.68
N THR A 607 1.64 16.57 -21.48
CA THR A 607 2.55 17.60 -20.97
C THR A 607 1.90 18.48 -19.89
N ASP A 608 0.63 18.80 -20.04
CA ASP A 608 -0.14 19.63 -19.11
C ASP A 608 -0.26 18.98 -17.72
N ALA A 609 -0.44 17.65 -17.66
CA ALA A 609 -0.50 16.94 -16.38
C ALA A 609 0.85 16.95 -15.65
N LEU A 610 1.95 16.81 -16.38
CA LEU A 610 3.30 16.88 -15.81
C LEU A 610 3.61 18.28 -15.25
N ASP A 611 3.19 19.33 -15.95
CA ASP A 611 3.38 20.72 -15.52
C ASP A 611 2.56 21.04 -14.25
N ILE A 612 1.37 20.49 -14.10
CA ILE A 612 0.57 20.63 -12.89
C ILE A 612 1.26 19.92 -11.70
N LEU A 613 1.74 18.70 -11.91
CA LEU A 613 2.46 17.97 -10.88
C LEU A 613 3.73 18.70 -10.42
N LYS A 614 4.46 19.35 -11.35
CA LYS A 614 5.61 20.20 -11.03
C LYS A 614 5.22 21.43 -10.23
N LYS A 615 4.17 22.16 -10.65
CA LYS A 615 3.68 23.36 -9.95
C LYS A 615 3.26 23.06 -8.51
N GLN A 616 2.71 21.90 -8.27
CA GLN A 616 2.30 21.44 -6.94
C GLN A 616 3.42 20.72 -6.16
N GLY A 617 4.65 20.69 -6.67
CA GLY A 617 5.81 20.15 -5.99
C GLY A 617 5.91 18.63 -5.90
N TYR A 618 5.05 17.89 -6.61
CA TYR A 618 5.10 16.41 -6.64
C TYR A 618 6.22 15.86 -7.54
N VAL A 619 6.72 16.68 -8.47
CA VAL A 619 7.82 16.35 -9.40
C VAL A 619 8.81 17.49 -9.42
N GLN A 620 10.11 17.19 -9.36
CA GLN A 620 11.20 18.16 -9.53
C GLN A 620 11.58 18.31 -11.00
#